data_be80d5b62ec59f428a651e588bf72ab6
#
_entry.id   be80d5b62ec59f428a651e588bf72ab6
#
_cell.length_a   1.000
_cell.length_b   1.000
_cell.length_c   1.000
_cell.angle_alpha   90.00
_cell.angle_beta   90.00
_cell.angle_gamma   90.00
#
_symmetry.space_group_name_H-M   'P 1'
#
loop_
_entity.id
_entity.type
_entity.pdbx_description
1 polymer ?
#
loop_
_entity_poly.entity_id
_entity_poly.type
_entity_poly.pdbx_seq_one_letter_code
_entity_poly.pdbx_strand_id
1 'polypeptide(L)'
;NLKNISFRSYTLTTSKDHSINTAASGITILEHSTITNDESAIRDELSIHDGKLNAYILAPTSLFSYIWYLISIFFYQKISLISLPKSLGFIKTTSLTISSDKNLGYKIDSMDFYEAMSIELEVLQDSIKVHLGRPLLDIVKKDEKRIEEKDEIKINSLPKAELSSILIGGKLPLFKKASDDEFKDLLTSLKDSASFSYTYLTLMILSTLLATTGLFANSSPVIIGAMILAPLMAPIISLSMGVARADEYLLIKSAKTLVIGIFMALLFSSIYTLFIPLEQITSEMQGRLNPNLLDLMVAVFSGIAGAYATSKEEVAKSLAGVAIAVALVPPLSVTGIGIGLGN
;
A
#
# COMPACT_ATOMS: atom_id res chain seq x y z
N ASN A 1 -18.69 -0.29 19.20
CA ASN A 1 -18.37 -1.67 18.78
C ASN A 1 -17.71 -1.67 17.40
N LEU A 2 -16.39 -1.45 17.35
CA LEU A 2 -15.57 -1.40 16.12
C LEU A 2 -15.64 -2.69 15.26
N LYS A 3 -16.05 -3.81 15.83
CA LYS A 3 -16.18 -5.09 15.13
C LYS A 3 -17.51 -5.28 14.37
N ASN A 4 -18.52 -4.44 14.59
CA ASN A 4 -19.86 -4.59 14.02
C ASN A 4 -20.19 -3.52 12.98
N ILE A 5 -19.23 -3.15 12.14
CA ILE A 5 -19.50 -2.30 10.98
C ILE A 5 -20.20 -3.17 9.94
N SER A 6 -21.46 -2.85 9.65
CA SER A 6 -22.22 -3.55 8.63
C SER A 6 -22.01 -2.88 7.28
N PHE A 7 -21.67 -3.67 6.27
CA PHE A 7 -21.60 -3.22 4.89
C PHE A 7 -22.88 -3.61 4.14
N ARG A 8 -23.28 -2.74 3.24
CA ARG A 8 -24.37 -3.00 2.30
C ARG A 8 -23.89 -2.79 0.87
N SER A 9 -24.52 -3.49 -0.07
CA SER A 9 -24.30 -3.27 -1.50
C SER A 9 -25.07 -2.02 -1.91
N TYR A 10 -24.40 -1.13 -2.64
CA TYR A 10 -24.99 0.07 -3.22
C TYR A 10 -24.66 0.12 -4.70
N THR A 11 -25.68 0.43 -5.49
CA THR A 11 -25.53 0.87 -6.88
C THR A 11 -25.79 2.36 -6.92
N LEU A 12 -24.78 3.11 -7.31
CA LEU A 12 -24.81 4.57 -7.39
C LEU A 12 -24.82 4.97 -8.85
N THR A 13 -25.87 5.67 -9.29
CA THR A 13 -25.98 6.16 -10.67
C THR A 13 -25.98 7.68 -10.66
N THR A 14 -25.06 8.28 -11.42
CA THR A 14 -24.95 9.75 -11.54
C THR A 14 -25.79 10.28 -12.70
N SER A 15 -25.94 11.59 -12.80
CA SER A 15 -26.64 12.29 -13.88
C SER A 15 -26.17 11.94 -15.29
N LYS A 16 -24.95 11.41 -15.45
CA LYS A 16 -24.36 10.99 -16.73
C LYS A 16 -24.44 9.47 -16.96
N ASP A 17 -25.35 8.77 -16.31
CA ASP A 17 -25.53 7.31 -16.38
C ASP A 17 -24.28 6.49 -16.02
N HIS A 18 -23.34 7.09 -15.29
CA HIS A 18 -22.24 6.31 -14.71
C HIS A 18 -22.74 5.52 -13.51
N SER A 19 -22.81 4.20 -13.68
CA SER A 19 -23.21 3.26 -12.61
C SER A 19 -21.99 2.68 -11.91
N ILE A 20 -21.98 2.77 -10.58
CA ILE A 20 -20.90 2.31 -9.70
C ILE A 20 -21.47 1.34 -8.69
N ASN A 21 -21.02 0.09 -8.74
CA ASN A 21 -21.39 -0.93 -7.75
C ASN A 21 -20.29 -1.02 -6.68
N THR A 22 -20.68 -0.78 -5.43
CA THR A 22 -19.73 -0.81 -4.30
C THR A 22 -20.39 -1.30 -3.01
N ALA A 23 -19.56 -1.74 -2.05
CA ALA A 23 -19.99 -1.96 -0.68
C ALA A 23 -19.55 -0.79 0.20
N ALA A 24 -20.45 -0.22 0.96
CA ALA A 24 -20.16 0.85 1.88
C ALA A 24 -20.81 0.62 3.26
N SER A 25 -20.23 1.22 4.28
CA SER A 25 -20.80 1.22 5.63
C SER A 25 -21.76 2.39 5.87
N GLY A 26 -21.67 3.44 5.05
CA GLY A 26 -22.57 4.61 5.09
C GLY A 26 -22.30 5.56 3.94
N ILE A 27 -23.33 6.30 3.58
CA ILE A 27 -23.27 7.37 2.58
C ILE A 27 -23.83 8.63 3.23
N THR A 28 -23.10 9.73 3.14
CA THR A 28 -23.53 11.04 3.59
C THR A 28 -23.56 11.97 2.39
N ILE A 29 -24.69 12.64 2.19
CA ILE A 29 -24.89 13.53 1.07
C ILE A 29 -25.14 14.93 1.61
N LEU A 30 -24.40 15.87 1.08
CA LEU A 30 -24.47 17.28 1.46
C LEU A 30 -24.61 18.12 0.20
N GLU A 31 -25.55 19.05 0.20
CA GLU A 31 -25.66 20.09 -0.83
C GLU A 31 -24.62 21.19 -0.56
N HIS A 32 -24.51 21.62 0.69
CA HIS A 32 -23.56 22.63 1.13
C HIS A 32 -23.01 22.29 2.52
N SER A 33 -21.85 22.80 2.88
CA SER A 33 -21.34 22.69 4.25
C SER A 33 -21.93 23.80 5.11
N THR A 34 -22.52 23.46 6.25
CA THR A 34 -22.84 24.43 7.29
C THR A 34 -21.54 25.00 7.85
N ILE A 35 -21.31 26.27 7.58
CA ILE A 35 -20.09 27.00 7.98
C ILE A 35 -20.13 27.22 9.49
N THR A 36 -19.39 26.44 10.24
CA THR A 36 -18.92 26.84 11.57
C THR A 36 -17.70 27.75 11.40
N ASN A 37 -17.62 28.81 12.20
CA ASN A 37 -16.76 29.99 12.11
C ASN A 37 -15.23 29.84 11.97
N ASP A 38 -14.69 28.69 11.58
CA ASP A 38 -13.26 28.52 11.38
C ASP A 38 -12.89 28.55 9.89
N GLU A 39 -11.89 29.36 9.57
CA GLU A 39 -11.31 29.58 8.23
C GLU A 39 -10.62 28.32 7.65
N SER A 40 -11.30 27.19 7.59
CA SER A 40 -10.69 25.93 7.25
C SER A 40 -10.97 25.48 5.80
N ALA A 41 -10.04 24.77 5.22
CA ALA A 41 -9.84 24.40 3.83
C ALA A 41 -10.95 23.60 3.11
N ILE A 42 -12.06 23.27 3.76
CA ILE A 42 -13.27 22.72 3.10
C ILE A 42 -14.04 23.84 2.36
N ARG A 43 -13.76 25.10 2.65
CA ARG A 43 -14.39 26.27 2.03
C ARG A 43 -14.20 26.38 0.53
N ASP A 44 -13.12 25.81 0.01
CA ASP A 44 -12.77 25.98 -1.40
C ASP A 44 -13.45 24.98 -2.34
N GLU A 45 -14.13 23.97 -1.81
CA GLU A 45 -14.60 22.84 -2.61
C GLU A 45 -16.12 22.60 -2.54
N LEU A 46 -16.83 23.26 -1.62
CA LEU A 46 -18.28 23.17 -1.46
C LEU A 46 -18.93 24.51 -1.80
N SER A 47 -19.19 24.76 -3.07
CA SER A 47 -19.88 25.95 -3.54
C SER A 47 -21.37 25.86 -3.25
N ILE A 48 -21.98 26.97 -2.80
CA ILE A 48 -23.43 27.06 -2.54
C ILE A 48 -24.23 27.21 -3.84
N HIS A 49 -23.57 27.59 -4.94
CA HIS A 49 -24.20 27.97 -6.20
C HIS A 49 -23.85 27.07 -7.39
N ASP A 50 -23.17 25.94 -7.16
CA ASP A 50 -22.77 25.05 -8.24
C ASP A 50 -23.88 24.10 -8.71
N GLY A 51 -25.03 24.08 -8.01
CA GLY A 51 -26.15 23.22 -8.33
C GLY A 51 -25.82 21.73 -8.26
N LYS A 52 -24.89 21.33 -7.38
CA LYS A 52 -24.42 19.94 -7.26
C LYS A 52 -24.52 19.41 -5.85
N LEU A 53 -24.78 18.12 -5.75
CA LEU A 53 -24.69 17.38 -4.49
C LEU A 53 -23.27 16.81 -4.31
N ASN A 54 -22.84 16.73 -3.06
CA ASN A 54 -21.58 16.17 -2.63
C ASN A 54 -21.85 14.90 -1.82
N ALA A 55 -21.58 13.74 -2.41
CA ALA A 55 -21.78 12.44 -1.76
C ALA A 55 -20.44 11.89 -1.25
N TYR A 56 -20.35 11.65 0.05
CA TYR A 56 -19.24 11.02 0.74
C TYR A 56 -19.60 9.57 1.07
N ILE A 57 -18.81 8.62 0.55
CA ILE A 57 -19.07 7.20 0.64
C ILE A 57 -18.03 6.58 1.55
N LEU A 58 -18.40 6.16 2.75
CA LEU A 58 -17.50 5.52 3.71
C LEU A 58 -17.43 4.02 3.44
N ALA A 59 -16.30 3.58 2.91
CA ALA A 59 -16.05 2.20 2.52
C ALA A 59 -14.66 1.72 2.98
N PRO A 60 -14.42 1.56 4.29
CA PRO A 60 -13.13 1.05 4.78
C PRO A 60 -12.95 -0.41 4.38
N THR A 61 -11.81 -0.75 3.80
CA THR A 61 -11.48 -2.12 3.34
C THR A 61 -10.84 -2.97 4.43
N SER A 62 -10.47 -2.38 5.58
CA SER A 62 -9.88 -3.06 6.73
C SER A 62 -10.10 -2.28 8.02
N LEU A 63 -9.97 -2.97 9.16
CA LEU A 63 -10.05 -2.33 10.47
C LEU A 63 -8.96 -1.26 10.64
N PHE A 64 -7.75 -1.53 10.14
CA PHE A 64 -6.65 -0.58 10.18
C PHE A 64 -6.94 0.68 9.34
N SER A 65 -7.54 0.53 8.15
CA SER A 65 -7.93 1.69 7.32
C SER A 65 -9.04 2.52 7.96
N TYR A 66 -9.95 1.87 8.71
CA TYR A 66 -11.00 2.55 9.46
C TYR A 66 -10.45 3.31 10.67
N ILE A 67 -9.54 2.71 11.43
CA ILE A 67 -8.87 3.37 12.56
C ILE A 67 -8.06 4.57 12.04
N TRP A 68 -7.34 4.39 10.93
CA TRP A 68 -6.59 5.49 10.30
C TRP A 68 -7.49 6.64 9.85
N TYR A 69 -8.67 6.32 9.31
CA TYR A 69 -9.69 7.31 8.98
C TYR A 69 -10.17 8.08 10.22
N LEU A 70 -10.44 7.39 11.33
CA LEU A 70 -10.84 8.05 12.58
C LEU A 70 -9.71 8.94 13.14
N ILE A 71 -8.48 8.47 13.09
CA ILE A 71 -7.30 9.25 13.49
C ILE A 71 -7.15 10.48 12.58
N SER A 72 -7.32 10.30 11.27
CA SER A 72 -7.23 11.39 10.30
C SER A 72 -8.27 12.48 10.58
N ILE A 73 -9.52 12.12 10.89
CA ILE A 73 -10.55 13.10 11.28
C ILE A 73 -10.16 13.82 12.56
N PHE A 74 -9.59 13.12 13.54
CA PHE A 74 -9.26 13.72 14.84
C PHE A 74 -8.06 14.68 14.76
N PHE A 75 -7.02 14.32 13.98
CA PHE A 75 -5.79 15.12 13.87
C PHE A 75 -5.83 16.16 12.74
N TYR A 76 -6.49 15.83 11.63
CA TYR A 76 -6.65 16.75 10.51
C TYR A 76 -8.02 17.39 10.58
N GLN A 77 -8.13 18.52 11.22
CA GLN A 77 -9.36 19.35 11.19
C GLN A 77 -9.73 19.82 9.77
N LYS A 78 -8.88 19.53 8.79
CA LYS A 78 -9.00 19.91 7.38
C LYS A 78 -8.83 18.67 6.50
N ILE A 79 -9.94 18.10 6.04
CA ILE A 79 -9.93 17.08 4.98
C ILE A 79 -10.07 17.83 3.65
N SER A 80 -8.98 17.95 2.90
CA SER A 80 -9.01 18.45 1.54
C SER A 80 -9.40 17.34 0.56
N LEU A 81 -10.17 17.64 -0.48
CA LEU A 81 -10.47 16.69 -1.58
C LEU A 81 -9.21 16.19 -2.28
N ILE A 82 -8.11 16.93 -2.22
CA ILE A 82 -6.81 16.53 -2.77
C ILE A 82 -6.20 15.36 -2.00
N SER A 83 -6.50 15.24 -0.69
CA SER A 83 -5.95 14.21 0.21
C SER A 83 -7.01 13.38 0.93
N LEU A 84 -8.04 12.96 0.19
CA LEU A 84 -9.09 12.09 0.75
C LEU A 84 -8.49 10.79 1.31
N PRO A 85 -8.86 10.39 2.54
CA PRO A 85 -8.44 9.10 3.07
C PRO A 85 -8.87 7.95 2.15
N LYS A 86 -8.03 6.93 2.01
CA LYS A 86 -8.30 5.75 1.16
C LYS A 86 -9.59 4.97 1.50
N SER A 87 -10.25 5.33 2.60
CA SER A 87 -11.51 4.74 3.06
C SER A 87 -12.74 5.53 2.63
N LEU A 88 -12.55 6.69 1.97
CA LEU A 88 -13.61 7.59 1.59
C LEU A 88 -13.65 7.76 0.08
N GLY A 89 -14.82 7.49 -0.53
CA GLY A 89 -15.13 7.87 -1.90
C GLY A 89 -15.87 9.20 -1.93
N PHE A 90 -15.75 9.94 -3.03
CA PHE A 90 -16.40 11.22 -3.24
C PHE A 90 -17.02 11.29 -4.64
N ILE A 91 -18.27 11.74 -4.71
CA ILE A 91 -19.00 11.98 -5.95
C ILE A 91 -19.65 13.36 -5.87
N LYS A 92 -19.36 14.21 -6.84
CA LYS A 92 -19.98 15.52 -7.04
C LYS A 92 -20.79 15.48 -8.33
N THR A 93 -22.11 15.60 -8.24
CA THR A 93 -23.04 15.46 -9.37
C THR A 93 -24.32 16.26 -9.16
N THR A 94 -25.09 16.52 -10.22
CA THR A 94 -26.37 17.24 -10.16
C THR A 94 -27.52 16.34 -9.72
N SER A 95 -27.46 15.04 -10.02
CA SER A 95 -28.41 14.04 -9.55
C SER A 95 -27.70 12.75 -9.19
N LEU A 96 -28.19 12.06 -8.15
CA LEU A 96 -27.64 10.80 -7.67
C LEU A 96 -28.78 9.85 -7.31
N THR A 97 -28.81 8.70 -7.97
CA THR A 97 -29.70 7.59 -7.61
C THR A 97 -28.91 6.56 -6.81
N ILE A 98 -29.41 6.23 -5.63
CA ILE A 98 -28.83 5.23 -4.73
C ILE A 98 -29.81 4.07 -4.64
N SER A 99 -29.42 2.90 -5.08
CA SER A 99 -30.22 1.67 -4.95
C SER A 99 -29.45 0.58 -4.23
N SER A 100 -30.18 -0.35 -3.60
CA SER A 100 -29.60 -1.48 -2.88
C SER A 100 -30.55 -2.68 -2.97
N ASP A 101 -29.98 -3.88 -2.80
CA ASP A 101 -30.73 -5.14 -2.77
C ASP A 101 -31.64 -5.29 -1.54
N LYS A 102 -31.46 -4.44 -0.53
CA LYS A 102 -32.24 -4.43 0.73
C LYS A 102 -32.71 -3.02 1.05
N ASN A 103 -33.78 -2.90 1.84
CA ASN A 103 -34.27 -1.62 2.30
C ASN A 103 -33.16 -0.78 2.94
N LEU A 104 -32.98 0.41 2.42
CA LEU A 104 -32.03 1.42 2.92
C LEU A 104 -32.74 2.27 3.96
N GLY A 105 -32.24 2.24 5.19
CA GLY A 105 -32.65 3.21 6.19
C GLY A 105 -31.89 4.52 6.01
N TYR A 106 -32.59 5.64 5.91
CA TYR A 106 -31.99 6.96 5.74
C TYR A 106 -32.65 8.03 6.60
N LYS A 107 -31.97 9.12 6.82
CA LYS A 107 -32.45 10.30 7.53
C LYS A 107 -32.19 11.55 6.69
N ILE A 108 -33.13 12.48 6.71
CA ILE A 108 -32.99 13.79 6.10
C ILE A 108 -32.90 14.82 7.23
N ASP A 109 -31.85 15.65 7.23
CA ASP A 109 -31.63 16.75 8.19
C ASP A 109 -31.81 16.34 9.67
N SER A 110 -31.39 15.11 10.02
CA SER A 110 -31.52 14.55 11.37
C SER A 110 -32.95 14.38 11.88
N MET A 111 -33.95 14.45 10.98
CA MET A 111 -35.34 14.21 11.27
C MET A 111 -35.69 12.72 11.27
N ASP A 112 -36.89 12.37 10.89
CA ASP A 112 -37.44 11.01 10.96
C ASP A 112 -36.62 10.00 10.14
N PHE A 113 -36.73 8.74 10.55
CA PHE A 113 -36.12 7.62 9.87
C PHE A 113 -37.07 7.08 8.79
N TYR A 114 -36.56 6.94 7.57
CA TYR A 114 -37.28 6.44 6.41
C TYR A 114 -36.60 5.19 5.87
N GLU A 115 -37.35 4.38 5.13
CA GLU A 115 -36.82 3.20 4.44
C GLU A 115 -37.25 3.19 2.98
N ALA A 116 -36.35 2.91 2.06
CA ALA A 116 -36.62 2.74 0.64
C ALA A 116 -35.58 1.78 0.00
N MET A 117 -35.93 1.14 -1.12
CA MET A 117 -34.99 0.34 -1.91
C MET A 117 -34.16 1.20 -2.87
N SER A 118 -34.73 2.32 -3.31
CA SER A 118 -34.07 3.28 -4.18
C SER A 118 -34.41 4.69 -3.73
N ILE A 119 -33.41 5.55 -3.76
CA ILE A 119 -33.49 6.95 -3.38
C ILE A 119 -32.95 7.75 -4.55
N GLU A 120 -33.75 8.64 -5.09
CA GLU A 120 -33.32 9.58 -6.13
C GLU A 120 -33.21 10.97 -5.52
N LEU A 121 -32.07 11.60 -5.74
CA LEU A 121 -31.73 12.91 -5.23
C LEU A 121 -31.35 13.81 -6.39
N GLU A 122 -32.00 14.95 -6.48
CA GLU A 122 -31.79 15.94 -7.51
C GLU A 122 -31.69 17.33 -6.88
N VAL A 123 -30.76 18.14 -7.37
CA VAL A 123 -30.66 19.55 -6.96
C VAL A 123 -31.56 20.39 -7.82
N LEU A 124 -32.55 21.02 -7.18
CA LEU A 124 -33.43 21.99 -7.84
C LEU A 124 -32.79 23.37 -7.80
N GLN A 125 -32.22 23.78 -8.94
CA GLN A 125 -31.58 25.10 -9.07
C GLN A 125 -32.65 26.22 -8.91
N ASP A 126 -32.24 27.33 -8.31
CA ASP A 126 -33.04 28.54 -8.14
C ASP A 126 -34.36 28.38 -7.40
N SER A 127 -34.54 27.30 -6.63
CA SER A 127 -35.79 27.00 -5.90
C SER A 127 -36.04 27.94 -4.71
N ILE A 128 -35.02 28.57 -4.16
CA ILE A 128 -35.12 29.48 -3.01
C ILE A 128 -34.43 30.81 -3.33
N LYS A 129 -35.18 31.92 -3.18
CA LYS A 129 -34.62 33.29 -3.26
C LYS A 129 -34.35 33.81 -1.86
N VAL A 130 -33.08 33.97 -1.53
CA VAL A 130 -32.64 34.49 -0.22
C VAL A 130 -32.11 35.90 -0.37
N HIS A 131 -32.56 36.82 0.46
CA HIS A 131 -31.97 38.14 0.57
C HIS A 131 -30.67 38.08 1.41
N LEU A 132 -29.53 38.19 0.75
CA LEU A 132 -28.23 38.07 1.37
C LEU A 132 -27.81 39.40 2.03
N GLY A 133 -27.37 39.34 3.28
CA GLY A 133 -26.66 40.46 3.92
C GLY A 133 -25.27 40.71 3.31
N ARG A 134 -24.71 41.89 3.47
CA ARG A 134 -23.41 42.29 2.89
C ARG A 134 -22.27 41.25 3.04
N PRO A 135 -22.05 40.60 4.20
CA PRO A 135 -20.97 39.61 4.35
C PRO A 135 -21.14 38.38 3.46
N LEU A 136 -22.39 37.94 3.23
CA LEU A 136 -22.69 36.79 2.37
C LEU A 136 -22.59 37.12 0.89
N LEU A 137 -22.91 38.36 0.49
CA LEU A 137 -22.75 38.87 -0.89
C LEU A 137 -21.30 38.82 -1.37
N ASP A 138 -20.32 39.06 -0.49
CA ASP A 138 -18.91 38.98 -0.86
C ASP A 138 -18.42 37.55 -1.03
N ILE A 139 -19.00 36.59 -0.31
CA ILE A 139 -18.73 35.15 -0.47
C ILE A 139 -19.31 34.67 -1.79
N VAL A 140 -20.58 34.99 -2.09
CA VAL A 140 -21.26 34.62 -3.33
C VAL A 140 -20.54 35.16 -4.56
N LYS A 141 -20.11 36.43 -4.56
CA LYS A 141 -19.33 37.04 -5.66
C LYS A 141 -17.98 36.35 -5.90
N LYS A 142 -17.37 35.77 -4.89
CA LYS A 142 -16.16 34.96 -5.06
C LYS A 142 -16.46 33.60 -5.69
N ASP A 143 -17.61 33.01 -5.42
CA ASP A 143 -18.04 31.71 -5.94
C ASP A 143 -18.54 31.79 -7.38
N GLU A 144 -19.18 32.91 -7.80
CA GLU A 144 -19.63 33.12 -9.18
C GLU A 144 -18.53 32.95 -10.26
N LYS A 145 -17.26 33.12 -9.88
CA LYS A 145 -16.12 32.88 -10.77
C LYS A 145 -15.75 31.40 -10.96
N ARG A 146 -16.42 30.47 -10.23
CA ARG A 146 -16.14 29.01 -10.22
C ARG A 146 -17.22 28.17 -10.92
N ILE A 147 -18.19 28.78 -11.58
CA ILE A 147 -19.45 28.17 -12.07
C ILE A 147 -19.27 27.06 -13.14
N GLU A 148 -18.06 26.81 -13.64
CA GLU A 148 -17.79 25.71 -14.61
C GLU A 148 -17.07 24.49 -13.98
N GLU A 149 -17.35 24.12 -12.76
CA GLU A 149 -16.80 22.88 -12.23
C GLU A 149 -17.46 21.65 -12.85
N LYS A 150 -16.64 20.81 -13.47
CA LYS A 150 -17.07 19.50 -14.01
C LYS A 150 -17.50 18.56 -12.89
N ASP A 151 -18.36 17.57 -13.22
CA ASP A 151 -18.64 16.47 -12.30
C ASP A 151 -17.34 15.81 -11.84
N GLU A 152 -17.15 15.66 -10.56
CA GLU A 152 -15.96 15.11 -9.98
C GLU A 152 -16.26 13.75 -9.33
N ILE A 153 -15.62 12.69 -9.82
CA ILE A 153 -15.85 11.34 -9.35
C ILE A 153 -14.50 10.76 -8.87
N LYS A 154 -14.31 10.67 -7.55
CA LYS A 154 -13.14 10.08 -6.91
C LYS A 154 -13.51 8.75 -6.24
N ILE A 155 -13.56 7.69 -7.02
CA ILE A 155 -14.00 6.34 -6.59
C ILE A 155 -12.89 5.29 -6.55
N ASN A 156 -11.65 5.67 -6.88
CA ASN A 156 -10.53 4.72 -6.94
C ASN A 156 -10.26 4.01 -5.60
N SER A 157 -10.74 4.57 -4.49
CA SER A 157 -10.63 4.00 -3.15
C SER A 157 -11.77 3.04 -2.79
N LEU A 158 -12.87 3.03 -3.57
CA LEU A 158 -14.04 2.19 -3.27
C LEU A 158 -13.76 0.72 -3.60
N PRO A 159 -14.27 -0.24 -2.78
CA PRO A 159 -14.15 -1.65 -3.05
C PRO A 159 -14.88 -2.02 -4.34
N LYS A 160 -14.17 -2.69 -5.27
CA LYS A 160 -14.74 -3.24 -6.50
C LYS A 160 -15.52 -4.52 -6.20
N ALA A 161 -16.28 -5.02 -7.17
CA ALA A 161 -17.27 -6.08 -7.03
C ALA A 161 -16.85 -7.27 -6.15
N GLU A 162 -15.64 -7.78 -6.31
CA GLU A 162 -15.10 -8.93 -5.57
C GLU A 162 -14.87 -8.62 -4.08
N LEU A 163 -14.19 -7.50 -3.77
CA LEU A 163 -14.00 -7.03 -2.39
C LEU A 163 -15.32 -6.66 -1.73
N SER A 164 -16.28 -6.16 -2.51
CA SER A 164 -17.62 -5.82 -2.02
C SER A 164 -18.35 -7.05 -1.49
N SER A 165 -18.32 -8.18 -2.21
CA SER A 165 -18.95 -9.44 -1.78
C SER A 165 -18.37 -9.98 -0.47
N ILE A 166 -17.05 -9.86 -0.29
CA ILE A 166 -16.35 -10.28 0.94
C ILE A 166 -16.74 -9.40 2.13
N LEU A 167 -16.89 -8.08 1.93
CA LEU A 167 -17.25 -7.14 2.98
C LEU A 167 -18.71 -7.25 3.41
N ILE A 168 -19.62 -7.52 2.48
CA ILE A 168 -21.06 -7.65 2.76
C ILE A 168 -21.35 -8.91 3.60
N GLY A 169 -20.64 -10.02 3.34
CA GLY A 169 -20.85 -11.31 4.02
C GLY A 169 -20.04 -11.54 5.28
N GLY A 170 -19.10 -10.67 5.64
CA GLY A 170 -18.11 -10.91 6.67
C GLY A 170 -17.87 -9.77 7.66
N LYS A 171 -17.04 -10.08 8.67
CA LYS A 171 -16.49 -9.05 9.57
C LYS A 171 -15.35 -8.33 8.86
N LEU A 172 -15.23 -7.03 9.12
CA LEU A 172 -14.13 -6.22 8.58
C LEU A 172 -12.78 -6.88 8.90
N PRO A 173 -11.96 -7.24 7.90
CA PRO A 173 -10.67 -7.86 8.14
C PRO A 173 -9.70 -6.88 8.82
N LEU A 174 -8.74 -7.38 9.57
CA LEU A 174 -7.75 -6.55 10.27
C LEU A 174 -6.91 -5.74 9.26
N PHE A 175 -6.46 -6.39 8.20
CA PHE A 175 -5.71 -5.79 7.08
C PHE A 175 -6.49 -5.95 5.78
N LYS A 176 -6.25 -5.05 4.81
CA LYS A 176 -6.85 -5.14 3.47
C LYS A 176 -6.48 -6.49 2.85
N LYS A 177 -7.46 -7.27 2.42
CA LYS A 177 -7.21 -8.45 1.58
C LYS A 177 -6.81 -8.00 0.19
N ALA A 178 -5.79 -8.64 -0.37
CA ALA A 178 -5.46 -8.46 -1.78
C ALA A 178 -6.60 -9.00 -2.65
N SER A 179 -6.84 -8.36 -3.78
CA SER A 179 -7.73 -8.92 -4.81
C SER A 179 -7.04 -10.12 -5.49
N ASP A 180 -7.83 -10.99 -6.12
CA ASP A 180 -7.27 -12.14 -6.84
C ASP A 180 -6.34 -11.72 -7.98
N ASP A 181 -6.60 -10.57 -8.61
CA ASP A 181 -5.73 -10.01 -9.64
C ASP A 181 -4.41 -9.48 -9.05
N GLU A 182 -4.46 -8.67 -7.97
CA GLU A 182 -3.25 -8.22 -7.25
C GLU A 182 -2.40 -9.42 -6.81
N PHE A 183 -3.06 -10.49 -6.39
CA PHE A 183 -2.38 -11.70 -5.94
C PHE A 183 -1.76 -12.51 -7.09
N LYS A 184 -2.44 -12.61 -8.24
CA LYS A 184 -1.90 -13.27 -9.46
C LYS A 184 -0.68 -12.51 -9.99
N ASP A 185 -0.74 -11.19 -10.03
CA ASP A 185 0.38 -10.34 -10.46
C ASP A 185 1.60 -10.52 -9.55
N LEU A 186 1.37 -10.54 -8.23
CA LEU A 186 2.42 -10.83 -7.26
C LEU A 186 3.04 -12.22 -7.48
N LEU A 187 2.22 -13.27 -7.65
CA LEU A 187 2.72 -14.63 -7.88
C LEU A 187 3.51 -14.71 -9.18
N THR A 188 3.06 -14.06 -10.24
CA THR A 188 3.76 -14.03 -11.53
C THR A 188 5.11 -13.35 -11.37
N SER A 189 5.16 -12.19 -10.74
CA SER A 189 6.40 -11.48 -10.44
C SER A 189 7.37 -12.31 -9.59
N LEU A 190 6.87 -13.04 -8.59
CA LEU A 190 7.69 -13.94 -7.77
C LEU A 190 8.21 -15.14 -8.55
N LYS A 191 7.41 -15.73 -9.46
CA LYS A 191 7.84 -16.82 -10.34
C LYS A 191 8.93 -16.39 -11.31
N ASP A 192 8.83 -15.19 -11.85
CA ASP A 192 9.85 -14.63 -12.73
C ASP A 192 11.15 -14.34 -11.95
N SER A 193 11.03 -13.73 -10.78
CA SER A 193 12.14 -13.41 -9.90
C SER A 193 12.82 -14.65 -9.28
N ALA A 194 12.10 -15.75 -9.14
CA ALA A 194 12.65 -17.03 -8.68
C ALA A 194 13.53 -17.72 -9.73
N SER A 195 13.47 -17.28 -10.99
CA SER A 195 14.22 -17.95 -12.07
C SER A 195 15.70 -17.58 -12.06
N PHE A 196 16.53 -18.62 -12.23
CA PHE A 196 17.96 -18.42 -12.47
C PHE A 196 18.16 -17.66 -13.78
N SER A 197 18.95 -16.58 -13.72
CA SER A 197 19.33 -15.80 -14.90
C SER A 197 20.83 -15.49 -14.91
N TYR A 198 21.39 -15.20 -16.08
CA TYR A 198 22.77 -14.76 -16.19
C TYR A 198 23.03 -13.46 -15.42
N THR A 199 22.06 -12.54 -15.40
CA THR A 199 22.12 -11.30 -14.61
C THR A 199 22.23 -11.60 -13.12
N TYR A 200 21.43 -12.53 -12.61
CA TYR A 200 21.51 -12.99 -11.21
C TYR A 200 22.90 -13.50 -10.88
N LEU A 201 23.46 -14.40 -11.74
CA LEU A 201 24.79 -14.97 -11.54
C LEU A 201 25.88 -13.89 -11.53
N THR A 202 25.87 -13.01 -12.53
CA THR A 202 26.85 -11.92 -12.64
C THR A 202 26.84 -11.01 -11.42
N LEU A 203 25.65 -10.56 -11.02
CA LEU A 203 25.48 -9.70 -9.83
C LEU A 203 25.91 -10.42 -8.55
N MET A 204 25.63 -11.72 -8.43
CA MET A 204 26.04 -12.52 -7.27
C MET A 204 27.56 -12.63 -7.17
N ILE A 205 28.25 -12.89 -8.27
CA ILE A 205 29.74 -12.96 -8.34
C ILE A 205 30.31 -11.59 -7.98
N LEU A 206 29.88 -10.51 -8.63
CA LEU A 206 30.43 -9.17 -8.38
C LEU A 206 30.17 -8.73 -6.94
N SER A 207 28.97 -8.96 -6.42
CA SER A 207 28.65 -8.68 -5.03
C SER A 207 29.54 -9.43 -4.06
N THR A 208 29.81 -10.72 -4.30
CA THR A 208 30.66 -11.55 -3.45
C THR A 208 32.10 -11.07 -3.48
N LEU A 209 32.65 -10.79 -4.66
CA LEU A 209 34.02 -10.26 -4.79
C LEU A 209 34.16 -8.91 -4.09
N LEU A 210 33.17 -8.02 -4.25
CA LEU A 210 33.14 -6.72 -3.57
C LEU A 210 33.04 -6.87 -2.05
N ALA A 211 32.19 -7.79 -1.57
CA ALA A 211 32.06 -8.08 -0.14
C ALA A 211 33.39 -8.64 0.45
N THR A 212 34.02 -9.58 -0.25
CA THR A 212 35.28 -10.16 0.15
C THR A 212 36.38 -9.11 0.20
N THR A 213 36.47 -8.24 -0.82
CA THR A 213 37.39 -7.09 -0.83
C THR A 213 37.14 -6.16 0.36
N GLY A 214 35.85 -5.81 0.62
CA GLY A 214 35.49 -4.97 1.76
C GLY A 214 35.83 -5.56 3.11
N LEU A 215 35.70 -6.88 3.27
CA LEU A 215 36.09 -7.61 4.48
C LEU A 215 37.60 -7.55 4.70
N PHE A 216 38.43 -7.80 3.69
CA PHE A 216 39.88 -7.66 3.77
C PHE A 216 40.33 -6.21 3.99
N ALA A 217 39.67 -5.25 3.33
CA ALA A 217 39.93 -3.82 3.50
C ALA A 217 39.42 -3.25 4.83
N ASN A 218 38.72 -4.04 5.64
CA ASN A 218 38.07 -3.61 6.87
C ASN A 218 37.14 -2.39 6.65
N SER A 219 36.40 -2.37 5.55
CA SER A 219 35.60 -1.24 5.10
C SER A 219 34.09 -1.55 5.09
N SER A 220 33.39 -1.12 6.12
CA SER A 220 31.90 -1.26 6.19
C SER A 220 31.17 -0.64 4.99
N PRO A 221 31.57 0.56 4.46
CA PRO A 221 30.86 1.13 3.30
C PRO A 221 30.97 0.25 2.05
N VAL A 222 32.12 -0.39 1.80
CA VAL A 222 32.31 -1.30 0.65
C VAL A 222 31.45 -2.55 0.82
N ILE A 223 31.40 -3.10 2.04
CA ILE A 223 30.54 -4.24 2.37
C ILE A 223 29.06 -3.91 2.16
N ILE A 224 28.60 -2.74 2.60
CA ILE A 224 27.22 -2.27 2.38
C ILE A 224 26.93 -2.14 0.88
N GLY A 225 27.85 -1.56 0.10
CA GLY A 225 27.72 -1.48 -1.36
C GLY A 225 27.57 -2.86 -2.02
N ALA A 226 28.35 -3.86 -1.56
CA ALA A 226 28.21 -5.23 -2.01
C ALA A 226 26.84 -5.83 -1.71
N MET A 227 26.32 -5.59 -0.51
CA MET A 227 25.01 -6.08 -0.10
C MET A 227 23.86 -5.53 -0.98
N ILE A 228 23.95 -4.28 -1.42
CA ILE A 228 22.94 -3.65 -2.30
C ILE A 228 22.93 -4.32 -3.68
N LEU A 229 24.08 -4.78 -4.17
CA LEU A 229 24.20 -5.45 -5.45
C LEU A 229 23.68 -6.90 -5.44
N ALA A 230 23.67 -7.55 -4.28
CA ALA A 230 23.34 -8.97 -4.16
C ALA A 230 21.87 -9.26 -4.45
N PRO A 231 21.53 -10.10 -5.43
CA PRO A 231 20.15 -10.38 -5.83
C PRO A 231 19.50 -11.52 -5.03
N LEU A 232 19.87 -11.71 -3.74
CA LEU A 232 19.39 -12.84 -2.91
C LEU A 232 17.97 -12.69 -2.42
N MET A 233 17.46 -11.46 -2.32
CA MET A 233 16.16 -11.17 -1.75
C MET A 233 15.02 -11.85 -2.52
N ALA A 234 15.01 -11.72 -3.84
CA ALA A 234 13.92 -12.21 -4.68
C ALA A 234 13.71 -13.74 -4.56
N PRO A 235 14.74 -14.59 -4.68
CA PRO A 235 14.58 -16.03 -4.47
C PRO A 235 14.22 -16.41 -3.03
N ILE A 236 14.63 -15.64 -2.01
CA ILE A 236 14.25 -15.91 -0.61
C ILE A 236 12.75 -15.66 -0.40
N ILE A 237 12.23 -14.54 -0.88
CA ILE A 237 10.79 -14.23 -0.76
C ILE A 237 9.96 -15.22 -1.57
N SER A 238 10.42 -15.58 -2.78
CA SER A 238 9.76 -16.57 -3.62
C SER A 238 9.74 -17.95 -2.95
N LEU A 239 10.84 -18.36 -2.29
CA LEU A 239 10.92 -19.58 -1.50
C LEU A 239 9.91 -19.57 -0.33
N SER A 240 9.88 -18.47 0.41
CA SER A 240 8.95 -18.29 1.54
C SER A 240 7.49 -18.37 1.09
N MET A 241 7.15 -17.78 -0.07
CA MET A 241 5.82 -17.86 -0.65
C MET A 241 5.50 -19.30 -1.12
N GLY A 242 6.49 -19.99 -1.72
CA GLY A 242 6.36 -21.40 -2.11
C GLY A 242 6.00 -22.29 -0.92
N VAL A 243 6.68 -22.11 0.23
CA VAL A 243 6.36 -22.82 1.49
C VAL A 243 4.97 -22.43 2.00
N ALA A 244 4.65 -21.15 2.07
CA ALA A 244 3.37 -20.67 2.61
C ALA A 244 2.16 -21.12 1.80
N ARG A 245 2.33 -21.34 0.50
CA ARG A 245 1.26 -21.75 -0.44
C ARG A 245 1.30 -23.23 -0.81
N ALA A 246 2.29 -23.98 -0.33
CA ALA A 246 2.57 -25.35 -0.76
C ALA A 246 2.70 -25.48 -2.31
N ASP A 247 3.26 -24.44 -2.96
CA ASP A 247 3.56 -24.43 -4.40
C ASP A 247 4.94 -25.09 -4.62
N GLU A 248 4.95 -26.38 -4.92
CA GLU A 248 6.17 -27.17 -5.11
C GLU A 248 7.06 -26.61 -6.24
N TYR A 249 6.46 -26.13 -7.33
CA TYR A 249 7.20 -25.56 -8.44
C TYR A 249 7.98 -24.31 -8.01
N LEU A 250 7.32 -23.38 -7.34
CA LEU A 250 7.93 -22.14 -6.86
C LEU A 250 9.00 -22.44 -5.81
N LEU A 251 8.73 -23.39 -4.90
CA LEU A 251 9.65 -23.82 -3.86
C LEU A 251 10.95 -24.41 -4.45
N ILE A 252 10.83 -25.40 -5.33
CA ILE A 252 12.00 -26.08 -5.92
C ILE A 252 12.82 -25.10 -6.76
N LYS A 253 12.16 -24.27 -7.57
CA LYS A 253 12.82 -23.30 -8.44
C LYS A 253 13.59 -22.25 -7.64
N SER A 254 12.97 -21.69 -6.60
CA SER A 254 13.60 -20.70 -5.73
C SER A 254 14.75 -21.30 -4.91
N ALA A 255 14.54 -22.49 -4.34
CA ALA A 255 15.58 -23.21 -3.60
C ALA A 255 16.80 -23.50 -4.47
N LYS A 256 16.59 -23.96 -5.71
CA LYS A 256 17.69 -24.21 -6.66
C LYS A 256 18.47 -22.94 -6.96
N THR A 257 17.80 -21.82 -7.24
CA THR A 257 18.44 -20.53 -7.50
C THR A 257 19.24 -20.06 -6.30
N LEU A 258 18.72 -20.22 -5.08
CA LEU A 258 19.34 -19.85 -3.84
C LEU A 258 20.62 -20.70 -3.58
N VAL A 259 20.52 -22.02 -3.71
CA VAL A 259 21.65 -22.95 -3.53
C VAL A 259 22.77 -22.64 -4.52
N ILE A 260 22.43 -22.39 -5.80
CA ILE A 260 23.42 -21.97 -6.80
C ILE A 260 24.09 -20.66 -6.41
N GLY A 261 23.30 -19.66 -5.95
CA GLY A 261 23.84 -18.39 -5.49
C GLY A 261 24.79 -18.52 -4.30
N ILE A 262 24.43 -19.31 -3.29
CA ILE A 262 25.28 -19.60 -2.13
C ILE A 262 26.56 -20.31 -2.56
N PHE A 263 26.46 -21.34 -3.41
CA PHE A 263 27.61 -22.06 -3.91
C PHE A 263 28.58 -21.14 -4.68
N MET A 264 28.06 -20.27 -5.55
CA MET A 264 28.85 -19.29 -6.27
C MET A 264 29.51 -18.28 -5.33
N ALA A 265 28.81 -17.82 -4.29
CA ALA A 265 29.39 -16.93 -3.30
C ALA A 265 30.57 -17.58 -2.56
N LEU A 266 30.40 -18.80 -2.08
CA LEU A 266 31.46 -19.54 -1.41
C LEU A 266 32.67 -19.80 -2.35
N LEU A 267 32.39 -20.23 -3.57
CA LEU A 267 33.43 -20.54 -4.56
C LEU A 267 34.27 -19.31 -4.91
N PHE A 268 33.59 -18.20 -5.29
CA PHE A 268 34.33 -16.99 -5.71
C PHE A 268 35.01 -16.26 -4.55
N SER A 269 34.44 -16.27 -3.35
CA SER A 269 35.10 -15.75 -2.16
C SER A 269 36.33 -16.59 -1.80
N SER A 270 36.24 -17.93 -1.88
CA SER A 270 37.38 -18.84 -1.62
C SER A 270 38.50 -18.68 -2.65
N ILE A 271 38.15 -18.66 -3.95
CA ILE A 271 39.12 -18.44 -5.03
C ILE A 271 39.81 -17.08 -4.87
N TYR A 272 39.05 -16.02 -4.60
CA TYR A 272 39.61 -14.68 -4.44
C TYR A 272 40.59 -14.59 -3.27
N THR A 273 40.30 -15.28 -2.17
CA THR A 273 41.18 -15.34 -0.99
C THR A 273 42.53 -15.95 -1.31
N LEU A 274 42.63 -16.94 -2.20
CA LEU A 274 43.89 -17.53 -2.60
C LEU A 274 44.86 -16.56 -3.30
N PHE A 275 44.32 -15.49 -3.89
CA PHE A 275 45.12 -14.44 -4.54
C PHE A 275 45.53 -13.31 -3.60
N ILE A 276 44.97 -13.25 -2.39
CA ILE A 276 45.26 -12.19 -1.41
C ILE A 276 46.17 -12.73 -0.32
N PRO A 277 47.39 -12.22 -0.17
CA PRO A 277 48.35 -12.69 0.83
C PRO A 277 48.06 -12.04 2.21
N LEU A 278 46.85 -11.94 2.64
CA LEU A 278 46.43 -11.37 3.92
C LEU A 278 45.84 -12.46 4.80
N GLU A 279 46.55 -12.85 5.85
CA GLU A 279 46.12 -13.85 6.83
C GLU A 279 45.43 -13.22 8.07
N GLN A 280 45.33 -11.90 8.14
CA GLN A 280 44.81 -11.22 9.32
C GLN A 280 43.27 -11.17 9.30
N ILE A 281 42.66 -11.63 10.39
CA ILE A 281 41.22 -11.49 10.61
C ILE A 281 40.92 -10.04 10.98
N THR A 282 40.17 -9.36 10.13
CA THR A 282 39.75 -7.97 10.35
C THR A 282 38.61 -7.89 11.36
N SER A 283 38.38 -6.71 11.95
CA SER A 283 37.23 -6.49 12.87
C SER A 283 35.88 -6.74 12.20
N GLU A 284 35.77 -6.43 10.91
CA GLU A 284 34.55 -6.71 10.11
C GLU A 284 34.28 -8.22 9.93
N MET A 285 35.33 -9.03 9.78
CA MET A 285 35.22 -10.50 9.76
C MET A 285 34.83 -11.03 11.14
N GLN A 286 35.53 -10.57 12.18
CA GLN A 286 35.32 -11.05 13.55
C GLN A 286 33.89 -10.82 14.05
N GLY A 287 33.28 -9.68 13.71
CA GLY A 287 31.90 -9.38 14.05
C GLY A 287 30.87 -10.35 13.42
N ARG A 288 31.27 -11.12 12.39
CA ARG A 288 30.40 -12.09 11.70
C ARG A 288 30.64 -13.55 12.05
N LEU A 289 31.70 -13.81 12.80
CA LEU A 289 32.02 -15.15 13.27
C LEU A 289 31.23 -15.55 14.51
N ASN A 290 30.73 -14.58 15.27
CA ASN A 290 30.02 -14.83 16.52
C ASN A 290 28.56 -14.28 16.42
N PRO A 291 27.65 -14.96 15.70
CA PRO A 291 26.27 -14.52 15.58
C PRO A 291 25.59 -14.55 16.96
N ASN A 292 24.75 -13.56 17.19
CA ASN A 292 24.06 -13.38 18.46
C ASN A 292 22.53 -13.22 18.24
N LEU A 293 21.76 -13.13 19.33
CA LEU A 293 20.31 -12.99 19.26
C LEU A 293 19.86 -11.71 18.55
N LEU A 294 20.65 -10.64 18.58
CA LEU A 294 20.34 -9.39 17.89
C LEU A 294 20.41 -9.58 16.37
N ASP A 295 21.36 -10.38 15.87
CA ASP A 295 21.46 -10.70 14.44
C ASP A 295 20.21 -11.47 13.97
N LEU A 296 19.68 -12.38 14.81
CA LEU A 296 18.41 -13.04 14.54
C LEU A 296 17.25 -12.05 14.47
N MET A 297 17.20 -11.09 15.41
CA MET A 297 16.15 -10.05 15.37
C MET A 297 16.24 -9.19 14.12
N VAL A 298 17.45 -8.81 13.70
CA VAL A 298 17.69 -8.09 12.44
C VAL A 298 17.16 -8.91 11.26
N ALA A 299 17.45 -10.20 11.21
CA ALA A 299 16.97 -11.08 10.13
C ALA A 299 15.43 -11.16 10.10
N VAL A 300 14.78 -11.29 11.27
CA VAL A 300 13.30 -11.32 11.37
C VAL A 300 12.69 -10.01 10.89
N PHE A 301 13.17 -8.86 11.39
CA PHE A 301 12.63 -7.56 10.98
C PHE A 301 12.88 -7.27 9.50
N SER A 302 14.06 -7.62 8.99
CA SER A 302 14.40 -7.51 7.57
C SER A 302 13.49 -8.39 6.70
N GLY A 303 13.22 -9.61 7.13
CA GLY A 303 12.29 -10.53 6.45
C GLY A 303 10.87 -9.97 6.37
N ILE A 304 10.34 -9.43 7.48
CA ILE A 304 9.02 -8.79 7.53
C ILE A 304 8.99 -7.56 6.61
N ALA A 305 10.00 -6.70 6.69
CA ALA A 305 10.11 -5.50 5.86
C ALA A 305 10.18 -5.85 4.36
N GLY A 306 10.97 -6.86 4.00
CA GLY A 306 11.09 -7.33 2.62
C GLY A 306 9.81 -7.92 2.07
N ALA A 307 9.10 -8.75 2.85
CA ALA A 307 7.81 -9.30 2.45
C ALA A 307 6.76 -8.20 2.27
N TYR A 308 6.72 -7.23 3.18
CA TYR A 308 5.82 -6.07 3.06
C TYR A 308 6.15 -5.22 1.83
N ALA A 309 7.41 -4.92 1.61
CA ALA A 309 7.86 -4.13 0.46
C ALA A 309 7.51 -4.81 -0.87
N THR A 310 7.71 -6.12 -0.97
CA THR A 310 7.37 -6.89 -2.18
C THR A 310 5.85 -6.89 -2.46
N SER A 311 5.02 -6.79 -1.42
CA SER A 311 3.57 -6.68 -1.56
C SER A 311 3.09 -5.31 -2.09
N LYS A 312 3.96 -4.31 -2.21
CA LYS A 312 3.69 -2.94 -2.64
C LYS A 312 4.62 -2.55 -3.79
N GLU A 313 4.10 -2.49 -5.01
CA GLU A 313 4.90 -2.17 -6.21
C GLU A 313 5.73 -0.89 -6.09
N GLU A 314 5.16 0.16 -5.49
CA GLU A 314 5.83 1.45 -5.31
C GLU A 314 7.04 1.37 -4.39
N VAL A 315 6.99 0.50 -3.38
CA VAL A 315 8.03 0.33 -2.35
C VAL A 315 9.05 -0.72 -2.77
N ALA A 316 8.64 -1.73 -3.54
CA ALA A 316 9.46 -2.85 -3.98
C ALA A 316 10.72 -2.39 -4.74
N LYS A 317 10.62 -1.30 -5.51
CA LYS A 317 11.72 -0.78 -6.34
C LYS A 317 12.80 -0.04 -5.56
N SER A 318 12.52 0.45 -4.34
CA SER A 318 13.41 1.38 -3.64
C SER A 318 14.07 0.85 -2.37
N LEU A 319 13.43 -0.03 -1.61
CA LEU A 319 13.90 -0.37 -0.25
C LEU A 319 14.19 -1.86 0.00
N ALA A 320 13.57 -2.74 -0.77
CA ALA A 320 13.58 -4.16 -0.46
C ALA A 320 14.94 -4.83 -0.65
N GLY A 321 15.76 -4.37 -1.60
CA GLY A 321 17.10 -4.91 -1.83
C GLY A 321 18.06 -4.70 -0.64
N VAL A 322 17.91 -3.59 0.05
CA VAL A 322 18.84 -3.17 1.10
C VAL A 322 18.68 -3.97 2.40
N ALA A 323 17.44 -4.21 2.82
CA ALA A 323 17.19 -4.74 4.16
C ALA A 323 17.61 -6.21 4.36
N ILE A 324 17.43 -7.07 3.33
CA ILE A 324 17.70 -8.51 3.44
C ILE A 324 19.11 -8.87 2.94
N ALA A 325 19.61 -8.17 1.94
CA ALA A 325 20.99 -8.37 1.47
C ALA A 325 22.03 -8.08 2.55
N VAL A 326 21.70 -7.16 3.46
CA VAL A 326 22.58 -6.78 4.60
C VAL A 326 22.94 -7.97 5.48
N ALA A 327 22.08 -8.95 5.65
CA ALA A 327 22.29 -10.03 6.60
C ALA A 327 23.06 -11.26 6.04
N LEU A 328 23.05 -11.52 4.72
CA LEU A 328 23.44 -12.83 4.17
C LEU A 328 24.78 -12.85 3.43
N VAL A 329 25.08 -11.85 2.60
CA VAL A 329 26.30 -11.90 1.75
C VAL A 329 27.60 -11.86 2.55
N PRO A 330 27.78 -10.99 3.57
CA PRO A 330 29.03 -10.93 4.32
C PRO A 330 29.34 -12.20 5.12
N PRO A 331 28.42 -12.85 5.83
CA PRO A 331 28.67 -14.13 6.47
C PRO A 331 29.07 -15.23 5.46
N LEU A 332 28.41 -15.28 4.28
CA LEU A 332 28.82 -16.21 3.21
C LEU A 332 30.20 -15.92 2.70
N SER A 333 30.58 -14.65 2.53
CA SER A 333 31.91 -14.27 2.11
C SER A 333 32.96 -14.61 3.18
N VAL A 334 32.67 -14.41 4.47
CA VAL A 334 33.57 -14.82 5.57
C VAL A 334 33.76 -16.34 5.58
N THR A 335 32.69 -17.12 5.40
CA THR A 335 32.77 -18.58 5.27
C THR A 335 33.63 -18.98 4.09
N GLY A 336 33.47 -18.33 2.93
CA GLY A 336 34.28 -18.57 1.74
C GLY A 336 35.75 -18.22 1.95
N ILE A 337 36.03 -17.12 2.69
CA ILE A 337 37.43 -16.77 3.11
C ILE A 337 38.01 -17.88 3.99
N GLY A 338 37.28 -18.38 5.00
CA GLY A 338 37.73 -19.48 5.86
C GLY A 338 38.07 -20.72 5.06
N ILE A 339 37.21 -21.12 4.08
CA ILE A 339 37.50 -22.24 3.19
C ILE A 339 38.78 -21.99 2.35
N GLY A 340 38.96 -20.77 1.83
CA GLY A 340 40.13 -20.39 1.03
C GLY A 340 41.44 -20.41 1.84
N LEU A 341 41.40 -20.07 3.13
CA LEU A 341 42.55 -20.13 4.04
C LEU A 341 42.82 -21.54 4.61
N GLY A 342 41.92 -22.51 4.36
CA GLY A 342 42.06 -23.88 4.85
C GLY A 342 41.70 -24.05 6.34
N ASN A 343 40.89 -23.15 6.90
CA ASN A 343 40.43 -23.15 8.29
C ASN A 343 38.96 -23.55 8.41
#